data_2143ad593df71224e7181fba2be44ccb
#
_entry.id   2143ad593df71224e7181fba2be44ccb
#
_cell.length_a   1.000
_cell.length_b   1.000
_cell.length_c   1.000
_cell.angle_alpha   90.00
_cell.angle_beta   90.00
_cell.angle_gamma   90.00
#
_symmetry.space_group_name_H-M   'P 1'
#
loop_
_entity.id
_entity.type
_entity.pdbx_description
1 polymer ?
#
loop_
_entity_poly.entity_id
_entity_poly.type
_entity_poly.pdbx_seq_one_letter_code
_entity_poly.pdbx_strand_id
1 'polypeptide(L)'
;MAEIIDFAEIQEARRKARARGPEHENLERAVQLMRENLAAVAAELADAPREEQTELLTRVERLAAMIRYGMRMLGEPAVARWNARG
;
A
#
# COMPACT_ATOMS: atom_id res chain seq x y z
N MET A 1 17.54 0.32 -39.18
CA MET A 1 17.67 -0.11 -38.40
C MET A 1 16.81 -0.02 -37.36
N ALA A 2 15.91 -0.61 -37.54
CA ALA A 2 14.89 -0.59 -36.66
C ALA A 2 15.27 -0.98 -35.35
N GLU A 3 16.38 -1.47 -35.33
CA GLU A 3 16.77 -1.95 -34.18
C GLU A 3 17.23 -0.94 -33.32
N ILE A 4 16.95 0.21 -33.48
CA ILE A 4 17.29 1.15 -32.54
C ILE A 4 16.45 0.84 -31.38
N ILE A 5 16.98 0.08 -30.52
CA ILE A 5 16.29 -0.27 -29.36
C ILE A 5 16.21 0.95 -28.49
N ASP A 6 15.02 1.29 -28.08
CA ASP A 6 14.82 2.41 -27.21
C ASP A 6 15.38 2.05 -25.84
N PHE A 7 16.46 2.67 -25.49
CA PHE A 7 17.14 2.41 -24.23
C PHE A 7 16.23 2.72 -23.04
N ALA A 8 15.41 3.75 -23.17
CA ALA A 8 14.48 4.11 -22.10
C ALA A 8 13.44 3.00 -21.87
N GLU A 9 13.01 2.35 -22.94
CA GLU A 9 12.07 1.25 -22.82
C GLU A 9 12.69 0.08 -22.10
N ILE A 10 13.94 -0.22 -22.41
CA ILE A 10 14.64 -1.32 -21.76
C ILE A 10 14.82 -1.03 -20.29
N GLN A 11 15.20 0.19 -19.94
CA GLN A 11 15.39 0.55 -18.55
C GLN A 11 14.07 0.52 -17.79
N GLU A 12 13.01 0.95 -18.44
CA GLU A 12 11.71 0.91 -17.82
C GLU A 12 11.24 -0.51 -17.57
N ALA A 13 11.47 -1.39 -18.55
CA ALA A 13 11.12 -2.79 -18.40
C ALA A 13 11.92 -3.44 -17.25
N ARG A 14 13.19 -3.10 -17.14
CA ARG A 14 14.03 -3.62 -16.07
C ARG A 14 13.56 -3.09 -14.71
N ARG A 15 13.14 -1.85 -14.66
CA ARG A 15 12.66 -1.26 -13.44
C ARG A 15 11.35 -1.94 -13.01
N LYS A 16 10.47 -2.19 -13.97
CA LYS A 16 9.22 -2.89 -13.69
C LYS A 16 9.47 -4.31 -13.22
N ALA A 17 10.43 -4.98 -13.86
CA ALA A 17 10.77 -6.34 -13.47
C ALA A 17 11.32 -6.37 -12.05
N ARG A 18 12.14 -5.37 -11.70
CA ARG A 18 12.68 -5.30 -10.35
C ARG A 18 11.59 -4.99 -9.34
N ALA A 19 10.68 -4.10 -9.71
CA ALA A 19 9.58 -3.74 -8.83
C ALA A 19 8.65 -4.91 -8.58
N ARG A 20 8.63 -5.86 -9.50
CA ARG A 20 7.79 -7.04 -9.34
C ARG A 20 8.56 -8.22 -8.75
N GLY A 21 9.76 -7.99 -8.24
CA GLY A 21 10.56 -9.03 -7.63
C GLY A 21 10.06 -9.43 -6.25
N PRO A 22 10.80 -10.31 -5.58
CA PRO A 22 10.38 -10.82 -4.27
C PRO A 22 10.13 -9.72 -3.23
N GLU A 23 10.91 -8.66 -3.27
CA GLU A 23 10.73 -7.58 -2.33
C GLU A 23 9.39 -6.88 -2.54
N HIS A 24 9.01 -6.69 -3.81
CA HIS A 24 7.73 -6.09 -4.13
C HIS A 24 6.58 -6.99 -3.68
N GLU A 25 6.70 -8.29 -3.92
CA GLU A 25 5.69 -9.23 -3.50
C GLU A 25 5.56 -9.28 -1.98
N ASN A 26 6.69 -9.21 -1.27
CA ASN A 26 6.66 -9.18 0.18
C ASN A 26 5.98 -7.93 0.70
N LEU A 27 6.22 -6.81 0.05
CA LEU A 27 5.60 -5.56 0.44
C LEU A 27 4.09 -5.61 0.17
N GLU A 28 3.68 -6.16 -0.96
CA GLU A 28 2.26 -6.33 -1.26
C GLU A 28 1.58 -7.20 -0.21
N ARG A 29 2.24 -8.27 0.16
CA ARG A 29 1.69 -9.18 1.17
C ARG A 29 1.59 -8.48 2.52
N ALA A 30 2.60 -7.70 2.87
CA ALA A 30 2.58 -6.95 4.13
C ALA A 30 1.44 -5.95 4.16
N VAL A 31 1.22 -5.23 3.05
CA VAL A 31 0.12 -4.29 2.95
C VAL A 31 -1.21 -5.01 3.07
N GLN A 32 -1.33 -6.16 2.44
CA GLN A 32 -2.56 -6.94 2.52
C GLN A 32 -2.84 -7.41 3.94
N LEU A 33 -1.81 -7.87 4.64
CA LEU A 33 -1.96 -8.27 6.04
C LEU A 33 -2.36 -7.09 6.92
N MET A 34 -1.81 -5.93 6.66
CA MET A 34 -2.19 -4.74 7.40
C MET A 34 -3.64 -4.34 7.15
N ARG A 35 -4.12 -4.51 5.92
CA ARG A 35 -5.52 -4.25 5.59
C ARG A 35 -6.45 -5.20 6.33
N GLU A 36 -6.05 -6.47 6.40
CA GLU A 36 -6.84 -7.46 7.12
C GLU A 36 -6.86 -7.16 8.62
N ASN A 37 -5.73 -6.74 9.17
CA ASN A 37 -5.65 -6.33 10.55
C ASN A 37 -6.51 -5.10 10.81
N LEU A 38 -6.49 -4.15 9.88
CA LEU A 38 -7.30 -2.95 10.02
C LEU A 38 -8.78 -3.30 10.07
N ALA A 39 -9.21 -4.20 9.19
CA ALA A 39 -10.61 -4.62 9.19
C ALA A 39 -10.98 -5.30 10.50
N ALA A 40 -10.08 -6.14 11.03
CA ALA A 40 -10.34 -6.83 12.28
C ALA A 40 -10.42 -5.86 13.46
N VAL A 41 -9.50 -4.90 13.53
CA VAL A 41 -9.50 -3.91 14.60
C VAL A 41 -10.71 -2.99 14.50
N ALA A 42 -11.10 -2.63 13.27
CA ALA A 42 -12.29 -1.81 13.06
C ALA A 42 -13.54 -2.54 13.55
N ALA A 43 -13.62 -3.86 13.32
CA ALA A 43 -14.74 -4.64 13.82
C ALA A 43 -14.73 -4.70 15.34
N GLU A 44 -13.56 -4.83 15.96
CA GLU A 44 -13.46 -4.79 17.41
C GLU A 44 -13.90 -3.44 17.95
N LEU A 45 -13.52 -2.37 17.28
CA LEU A 45 -13.87 -1.03 17.70
C LEU A 45 -15.39 -0.84 17.76
N ALA A 46 -16.10 -1.42 16.81
CA ALA A 46 -17.55 -1.29 16.74
C ALA A 46 -18.23 -1.89 17.97
N ASP A 47 -17.63 -2.93 18.55
CA ASP A 47 -18.21 -3.60 19.71
C ASP A 47 -17.49 -3.33 21.02
N ALA A 48 -16.45 -2.49 20.99
CA ALA A 48 -15.61 -2.30 22.17
C ALA A 48 -16.25 -1.42 23.22
N PRO A 49 -15.98 -1.69 24.50
CA PRO A 49 -16.39 -0.79 25.55
C PRO A 49 -15.71 0.57 25.37
N ARG A 50 -16.32 1.58 25.93
CA ARG A 50 -15.85 2.95 25.77
C ARG A 50 -14.39 3.14 26.19
N GLU A 51 -13.98 2.45 27.24
CA GLU A 51 -12.62 2.58 27.75
C GLU A 51 -11.58 2.08 26.78
N GLU A 52 -11.96 1.16 25.90
CA GLU A 52 -11.02 0.58 24.95
C GLU A 52 -11.06 1.25 23.59
N GLN A 53 -12.08 2.06 23.35
CA GLN A 53 -12.28 2.67 22.03
C GLN A 53 -11.14 3.58 21.62
N THR A 54 -10.60 4.35 22.57
CA THR A 54 -9.51 5.27 22.25
C THR A 54 -8.26 4.52 21.81
N GLU A 55 -7.94 3.44 22.50
CA GLU A 55 -6.78 2.64 22.16
C GLU A 55 -6.95 1.96 20.80
N LEU A 56 -8.13 1.41 20.56
CA LEU A 56 -8.41 0.76 19.28
C LEU A 56 -8.39 1.77 18.13
N LEU A 57 -8.93 2.97 18.37
CA LEU A 57 -8.91 4.00 17.37
C LEU A 57 -7.49 4.42 17.02
N THR A 58 -6.62 4.53 18.03
CA THR A 58 -5.22 4.83 17.79
C THR A 58 -4.58 3.73 16.93
N ARG A 59 -4.93 2.48 17.20
CA ARG A 59 -4.41 1.36 16.43
C ARG A 59 -4.88 1.42 14.97
N VAL A 60 -6.16 1.76 14.78
CA VAL A 60 -6.72 1.92 13.43
C VAL A 60 -5.97 3.03 12.68
N GLU A 61 -5.72 4.15 13.35
CA GLU A 61 -5.01 5.26 12.73
C GLU A 61 -3.60 4.88 12.34
N ARG A 62 -2.92 4.14 13.18
CA ARG A 62 -1.56 3.68 12.88
C ARG A 62 -1.54 2.72 11.71
N LEU A 63 -2.48 1.77 11.69
CA LEU A 63 -2.56 0.83 10.59
C LEU A 63 -2.88 1.55 9.28
N ALA A 64 -3.80 2.50 9.33
CA ALA A 64 -4.15 3.26 8.13
C ALA A 64 -2.95 4.04 7.60
N ALA A 65 -2.15 4.63 8.49
CA ALA A 65 -0.97 5.36 8.08
C ALA A 65 0.08 4.43 7.47
N MET A 66 0.27 3.26 8.05
CA MET A 66 1.21 2.27 7.53
C MET A 66 0.77 1.74 6.17
N ILE A 67 -0.52 1.51 6.00
CA ILE A 67 -1.06 1.06 4.72
C ILE A 67 -0.83 2.12 3.65
N ARG A 68 -1.09 3.38 3.97
CA ARG A 68 -0.86 4.46 3.02
C ARG A 68 0.61 4.57 2.63
N TYR A 69 1.49 4.39 3.60
CA TYR A 69 2.92 4.41 3.34
C TYR A 69 3.32 3.24 2.45
N GLY A 70 2.83 2.05 2.76
CA GLY A 70 3.11 0.87 1.95
C GLY A 70 2.58 1.00 0.52
N MET A 71 1.38 1.54 0.37
CA MET A 71 0.81 1.75 -0.95
C MET A 71 1.63 2.76 -1.75
N ARG A 72 2.14 3.77 -1.08
CA ARG A 72 3.00 4.75 -1.74
C ARG A 72 4.30 4.10 -2.22
N MET A 73 4.86 3.22 -1.39
CA MET A 73 6.07 2.50 -1.76
C MET A 73 5.83 1.55 -2.93
N LEU A 74 4.61 1.00 -3.02
CA LEU A 74 4.26 0.14 -4.13
C LEU A 74 3.95 0.93 -5.40
N GLY A 75 3.84 2.24 -5.28
CA GLY A 75 3.48 3.07 -6.42
C GLY A 75 2.03 2.95 -6.83
N GLU A 76 1.15 2.67 -5.87
CA GLU A 76 -0.27 2.49 -6.17
C GLU A 76 -0.88 3.78 -6.69
N PRO A 77 -1.62 3.73 -7.76
CA PRO A 77 -2.20 4.94 -8.35
C PRO A 77 -3.39 5.50 -7.58
N ALA A 78 -3.84 4.81 -6.54
CA ALA A 78 -4.99 5.25 -5.77
C ALA A 78 -4.80 6.66 -5.20
N VAL A 79 -3.60 6.94 -4.70
CA VAL A 79 -3.30 8.24 -4.13
C VAL A 79 -3.29 9.32 -5.21
N ALA A 80 -2.71 9.00 -6.36
CA ALA A 80 -2.68 9.92 -7.48
C ALA A 80 -4.09 10.22 -7.98
N ARG A 81 -4.96 9.22 -7.95
CA ARG A 81 -6.34 9.39 -8.37
C ARG A 81 -7.08 10.34 -7.44
N TRP A 82 -6.79 10.24 -6.15
CA TRP A 82 -7.38 11.14 -5.19
C TRP A 82 -6.97 12.56 -5.47
N ASN A 83 -5.68 12.76 -5.68
CA ASN A 83 -5.13 14.09 -5.94
C ASN A 83 -5.64 14.67 -7.24
N ALA A 84 -5.83 13.85 -8.23
CA ALA A 84 -6.31 14.29 -9.52
C ALA A 84 -7.74 14.80 -9.45
N ARG A 85 -8.50 14.33 -8.48
CA ARG A 85 -9.87 14.80 -8.35
C ARG A 85 -9.95 16.07 -7.56
N GLY A 86 -8.98 16.26 -6.71
CA GLY A 86 -8.93 17.43 -5.90
C GLY A 86 -8.82 18.65 -6.71
#